data_148fd7cd4b247e810bc65041275d5e38
#
_entry.id   148fd7cd4b247e810bc65041275d5e38
#
_cell.length_a   1.000
_cell.length_b   1.000
_cell.length_c   1.000
_cell.angle_alpha   90.00
_cell.angle_beta   90.00
_cell.angle_gamma   90.00
#
_symmetry.space_group_name_H-M   'P 1'
#
loop_
_entity.id
_entity.type
_entity.pdbx_description
1 polymer ?
#
loop_
_entity_poly.entity_id
_entity_poly.type
_entity_poly.pdbx_seq_one_letter_code
_entity_poly.pdbx_strand_id
1 'polypeptide(L)'
;MKKSFNMETRSSLQIIVLVIALASLVPAVMAQSSKEVCIEGYVMDKYCIDLGVLLDNRAVKTLENPELHSVHCLVDVSLCTNTPFTILVPNPSGSPAFAVGLTLDDFGRQKSIEAARDIGICSTCKSGGSLRLGFRGVFFGSITQQATDTEPAVFSVKNVTVSPLALNSSASSNGCPVGSSNLNLTTFTQSGELKVPSIAHGSLMIIGWGLLLPTGVASARFLKHRPNAMWFKIHRMMQILGLVVAICGWGVALAKFTALESPGTDSFNHGVMGMTVMVLGLLQPLNAFFRPHPADEGEEKPMKRLLWEILHKASGYIAIFLAAATIAYGTTVIFGHNTEFQVAWVVTLVWVVSFSLYCIYDGYVHNKKNSSITASYTK
;
A
#
# COMPACT_ATOMS: atom_id res chain seq x y z
N MET A 1 -28.05 69.29 24.47
CA MET A 1 -28.13 67.85 24.50
C MET A 1 -28.97 67.26 23.33
N LYS A 2 -28.70 67.62 22.09
CA LYS A 2 -29.44 67.06 20.90
C LYS A 2 -28.58 66.63 19.70
N LYS A 3 -27.25 66.57 19.85
CA LYS A 3 -26.36 66.19 18.74
C LYS A 3 -25.70 64.81 18.90
N SER A 4 -25.85 64.12 20.02
CA SER A 4 -25.20 62.81 20.24
C SER A 4 -26.05 61.61 19.78
N PHE A 5 -27.37 61.75 19.66
CA PHE A 5 -28.29 60.64 19.37
C PHE A 5 -28.34 60.26 17.89
N ASN A 6 -27.86 61.11 16.98
CA ASN A 6 -27.95 60.87 15.51
C ASN A 6 -26.75 60.18 14.90
N MET A 7 -25.68 59.94 15.67
CA MET A 7 -24.46 59.31 15.12
C MET A 7 -24.45 57.80 15.33
N GLU A 8 -24.98 57.29 16.44
CA GLU A 8 -25.09 55.87 16.71
C GLU A 8 -26.11 55.13 15.84
N THR A 9 -27.27 55.78 15.56
CA THR A 9 -28.29 55.20 14.68
C THR A 9 -27.85 55.10 13.23
N ARG A 10 -27.02 56.03 12.75
CA ARG A 10 -26.45 55.94 11.40
C ARG A 10 -25.41 54.82 11.26
N SER A 11 -24.59 54.57 12.28
CA SER A 11 -23.62 53.51 12.26
C SER A 11 -24.26 52.13 12.28
N SER A 12 -25.32 51.94 13.08
CA SER A 12 -26.08 50.68 13.12
C SER A 12 -26.81 50.38 11.83
N LEU A 13 -27.37 51.38 11.17
CA LEU A 13 -28.05 51.23 9.90
C LEU A 13 -27.08 50.85 8.76
N GLN A 14 -25.87 51.40 8.76
CA GLN A 14 -24.82 51.06 7.81
C GLN A 14 -24.31 49.63 7.96
N ILE A 15 -24.20 49.16 9.20
CA ILE A 15 -23.79 47.75 9.49
C ILE A 15 -24.89 46.78 9.02
N ILE A 16 -26.17 47.11 9.28
CA ILE A 16 -27.31 46.28 8.82
C ILE A 16 -27.38 46.20 7.27
N VAL A 17 -27.18 47.31 6.60
CA VAL A 17 -27.17 47.37 5.13
C VAL A 17 -25.97 46.59 4.57
N LEU A 18 -24.78 46.63 5.22
CA LEU A 18 -23.60 45.87 4.83
C LEU A 18 -23.82 44.38 5.03
N VAL A 19 -24.46 43.97 6.14
CA VAL A 19 -24.76 42.56 6.43
C VAL A 19 -25.79 41.98 5.42
N ILE A 20 -26.82 42.82 5.07
CA ILE A 20 -27.81 42.42 4.06
C ILE A 20 -27.18 42.38 2.66
N ALA A 21 -26.25 43.28 2.32
CA ALA A 21 -25.51 43.25 1.06
C ALA A 21 -24.53 42.08 0.97
N LEU A 22 -23.91 41.69 2.09
CA LEU A 22 -23.06 40.48 2.17
C LEU A 22 -23.90 39.21 2.13
N ALA A 23 -25.09 39.19 2.70
CA ALA A 23 -25.98 38.03 2.64
C ALA A 23 -26.57 37.83 1.21
N SER A 24 -26.69 38.89 0.43
CA SER A 24 -27.13 38.80 -0.99
C SER A 24 -26.00 38.42 -1.96
N LEU A 25 -24.75 38.38 -1.48
CA LEU A 25 -23.56 37.90 -2.19
C LEU A 25 -23.25 36.40 -1.94
N VAL A 26 -24.06 35.72 -1.12
CA VAL A 26 -24.06 34.24 -1.12
C VAL A 26 -24.58 33.83 -2.50
N PRO A 27 -23.74 33.28 -3.38
CA PRO A 27 -24.26 32.77 -4.65
C PRO A 27 -25.37 31.79 -4.30
N ALA A 28 -26.58 32.01 -4.79
CA ALA A 28 -27.59 30.98 -4.81
C ALA A 28 -26.88 29.77 -5.44
N VAL A 29 -26.53 28.79 -4.61
CA VAL A 29 -26.17 27.47 -5.13
C VAL A 29 -27.42 27.05 -5.85
N MET A 30 -27.46 27.34 -7.15
CA MET A 30 -28.44 26.81 -8.07
C MET A 30 -28.37 25.31 -7.81
N ALA A 31 -29.37 24.77 -7.15
CA ALA A 31 -29.63 23.35 -7.14
C ALA A 31 -29.76 22.98 -8.61
N GLN A 32 -28.66 22.63 -9.23
CA GLN A 32 -28.61 22.08 -10.58
C GLN A 32 -29.48 20.85 -10.48
N SER A 33 -30.64 20.90 -11.15
CA SER A 33 -31.51 19.74 -11.32
C SER A 33 -30.64 18.63 -11.88
N SER A 34 -30.15 17.77 -11.00
CA SER A 34 -29.25 16.68 -11.35
C SER A 34 -30.07 15.74 -12.23
N LYS A 35 -29.82 15.79 -13.54
CA LYS A 35 -30.44 14.90 -14.49
C LYS A 35 -30.19 13.47 -14.06
N GLU A 36 -31.24 12.70 -13.86
CA GLU A 36 -31.14 11.30 -13.53
C GLU A 36 -30.54 10.54 -14.73
N VAL A 37 -29.55 9.71 -14.42
CA VAL A 37 -28.74 9.00 -15.38
C VAL A 37 -28.79 7.51 -15.05
N CYS A 38 -28.85 6.72 -16.10
CA CYS A 38 -28.71 5.28 -16.00
C CYS A 38 -27.46 4.85 -16.76
N ILE A 39 -26.64 4.01 -16.14
CA ILE A 39 -25.42 3.47 -16.74
C ILE A 39 -25.33 1.98 -16.48
N GLU A 40 -24.89 1.23 -17.47
CA GLU A 40 -24.57 -0.18 -17.36
C GLU A 40 -23.06 -0.38 -17.53
N GLY A 41 -22.44 -1.20 -16.66
CA GLY A 41 -21.02 -1.48 -16.74
C GLY A 41 -20.55 -2.48 -15.71
N TYR A 42 -19.26 -2.84 -15.78
CA TYR A 42 -18.61 -3.67 -14.78
C TYR A 42 -18.19 -2.83 -13.59
N VAL A 43 -18.48 -3.32 -12.38
CA VAL A 43 -17.93 -2.74 -11.16
C VAL A 43 -16.52 -3.23 -10.95
N MET A 44 -15.60 -2.30 -10.73
CA MET A 44 -14.21 -2.56 -10.45
C MET A 44 -13.74 -1.71 -9.29
N ASP A 45 -13.01 -2.31 -8.36
CA ASP A 45 -12.36 -1.55 -7.30
C ASP A 45 -11.16 -0.75 -7.84
N LYS A 46 -10.95 0.44 -7.25
CA LYS A 46 -9.86 1.32 -7.67
C LYS A 46 -8.49 0.69 -7.46
N TYR A 47 -8.34 -0.20 -6.48
CA TYR A 47 -7.07 -0.87 -6.22
C TYR A 47 -6.62 -1.72 -7.42
N CYS A 48 -7.53 -2.52 -8.02
CA CYS A 48 -7.22 -3.29 -9.23
C CYS A 48 -6.97 -2.40 -10.45
N ILE A 49 -7.66 -1.24 -10.56
CA ILE A 49 -7.34 -0.24 -11.59
C ILE A 49 -5.90 0.26 -11.44
N ASP A 50 -5.54 0.72 -10.24
CA ASP A 50 -4.22 1.28 -9.93
C ASP A 50 -3.11 0.23 -10.03
N LEU A 51 -3.43 -1.04 -9.76
CA LEU A 51 -2.52 -2.18 -9.96
C LEU A 51 -2.33 -2.51 -11.45
N GLY A 52 -3.32 -2.24 -12.28
CA GLY A 52 -3.36 -2.53 -13.72
C GLY A 52 -3.63 -3.98 -14.08
N VAL A 53 -3.78 -4.84 -13.07
CA VAL A 53 -4.08 -6.27 -13.19
C VAL A 53 -5.04 -6.69 -12.08
N LEU A 54 -5.77 -7.79 -12.27
CA LEU A 54 -6.64 -8.33 -11.24
C LEU A 54 -5.80 -8.87 -10.07
N LEU A 55 -6.20 -8.56 -8.84
CA LEU A 55 -5.47 -8.99 -7.65
C LEU A 55 -5.41 -10.52 -7.51
N ASP A 56 -6.49 -11.19 -7.83
CA ASP A 56 -6.65 -12.65 -7.75
C ASP A 56 -6.19 -13.38 -9.02
N ASN A 57 -5.96 -12.65 -10.12
CA ASN A 57 -5.41 -13.20 -11.36
C ASN A 57 -4.53 -12.18 -12.09
N ARG A 58 -3.28 -12.08 -11.70
CA ARG A 58 -2.33 -11.08 -12.20
C ARG A 58 -1.93 -11.24 -13.67
N ALA A 59 -2.29 -12.34 -14.32
CA ALA A 59 -2.11 -12.52 -15.75
C ALA A 59 -3.14 -11.71 -16.55
N VAL A 60 -4.22 -11.25 -15.90
CA VAL A 60 -5.34 -10.54 -16.53
C VAL A 60 -5.20 -9.05 -16.29
N LYS A 61 -5.21 -8.26 -17.34
CA LYS A 61 -5.24 -6.80 -17.28
C LYS A 61 -6.65 -6.32 -16.94
N THR A 62 -6.75 -5.42 -15.96
CA THR A 62 -8.01 -4.94 -15.39
C THR A 62 -8.95 -4.32 -16.44
N LEU A 63 -8.42 -3.52 -17.38
CA LEU A 63 -9.21 -2.84 -18.39
C LEU A 63 -9.40 -3.65 -19.69
N GLU A 64 -8.83 -4.85 -19.78
CA GLU A 64 -9.05 -5.72 -20.96
C GLU A 64 -10.14 -6.75 -20.71
N ASN A 65 -10.14 -7.37 -19.53
CA ASN A 65 -11.05 -8.46 -19.21
C ASN A 65 -11.66 -8.31 -17.81
N PRO A 66 -12.47 -7.27 -17.56
CA PRO A 66 -13.11 -7.05 -16.27
C PRO A 66 -14.10 -8.15 -15.88
N GLU A 67 -14.61 -8.91 -16.85
CA GLU A 67 -15.48 -10.06 -16.62
C GLU A 67 -14.79 -11.21 -15.87
N LEU A 68 -13.46 -11.21 -15.81
CA LEU A 68 -12.70 -12.20 -15.06
C LEU A 68 -12.39 -11.77 -13.63
N HIS A 69 -12.79 -10.56 -13.23
CA HIS A 69 -12.63 -10.08 -11.86
C HIS A 69 -13.54 -10.85 -10.91
N SER A 70 -12.98 -11.40 -9.84
CA SER A 70 -13.80 -12.16 -8.91
C SER A 70 -14.67 -11.24 -8.05
N VAL A 71 -15.91 -11.63 -7.86
CA VAL A 71 -16.84 -10.95 -6.93
C VAL A 71 -16.30 -10.98 -5.49
N HIS A 72 -15.48 -11.98 -5.15
CA HIS A 72 -14.77 -12.04 -3.87
C HIS A 72 -13.95 -10.79 -3.57
N CYS A 73 -13.24 -10.23 -4.54
CA CYS A 73 -12.51 -8.97 -4.37
C CYS A 73 -13.44 -7.82 -3.97
N LEU A 74 -14.64 -7.76 -4.53
CA LEU A 74 -15.62 -6.68 -4.24
C LEU A 74 -16.35 -6.85 -2.91
N VAL A 75 -16.29 -8.03 -2.27
CA VAL A 75 -17.09 -8.35 -1.07
C VAL A 75 -16.24 -8.61 0.17
N ASP A 76 -15.15 -9.36 0.03
CA ASP A 76 -14.41 -9.91 1.17
C ASP A 76 -12.96 -9.41 1.28
N VAL A 77 -12.37 -8.88 0.19
CA VAL A 77 -10.98 -8.44 0.20
C VAL A 77 -10.88 -6.98 0.63
N SER A 78 -10.34 -6.75 1.82
CA SER A 78 -10.27 -5.40 2.43
C SER A 78 -9.49 -4.38 1.59
N LEU A 79 -8.47 -4.82 0.84
CA LEU A 79 -7.73 -3.97 -0.11
C LEU A 79 -8.62 -3.41 -1.22
N CYS A 80 -9.59 -4.19 -1.66
CA CYS A 80 -10.52 -3.81 -2.73
C CYS A 80 -11.73 -3.08 -2.15
N THR A 81 -12.37 -3.64 -1.09
CA THR A 81 -13.62 -3.10 -0.53
C THR A 81 -13.46 -1.74 0.13
N ASN A 82 -12.25 -1.39 0.58
CA ASN A 82 -11.96 -0.08 1.21
C ASN A 82 -11.53 1.00 0.20
N THR A 83 -11.45 0.67 -1.09
CA THR A 83 -11.22 1.66 -2.14
C THR A 83 -12.52 2.09 -2.81
N PRO A 84 -12.58 3.26 -3.48
CA PRO A 84 -13.70 3.61 -4.31
C PRO A 84 -13.97 2.54 -5.37
N PHE A 85 -15.25 2.31 -5.66
CA PHE A 85 -15.64 1.47 -6.80
C PHE A 85 -15.88 2.32 -8.02
N THR A 86 -15.52 1.81 -9.18
CA THR A 86 -15.70 2.46 -10.47
C THR A 86 -16.59 1.61 -11.38
N ILE A 87 -17.24 2.26 -12.32
CA ILE A 87 -17.98 1.58 -13.38
C ILE A 87 -17.14 1.62 -14.64
N LEU A 88 -16.77 0.44 -15.13
CA LEU A 88 -16.08 0.27 -16.40
C LEU A 88 -17.11 0.19 -17.53
N VAL A 89 -16.88 0.99 -18.56
CA VAL A 89 -17.68 1.03 -19.79
C VAL A 89 -16.83 0.63 -20.99
N PRO A 90 -17.42 0.17 -22.10
CA PRO A 90 -16.68 -0.05 -23.32
C PRO A 90 -15.91 1.20 -23.74
N ASN A 91 -14.64 1.04 -24.07
CA ASN A 91 -13.78 2.15 -24.47
C ASN A 91 -14.09 2.55 -25.92
N PRO A 92 -14.47 3.81 -26.18
CA PRO A 92 -14.75 4.27 -27.55
C PRO A 92 -13.56 4.11 -28.51
N SER A 93 -12.34 4.18 -28.01
CA SER A 93 -11.11 3.98 -28.81
C SER A 93 -10.73 2.51 -29.02
N GLY A 94 -11.41 1.57 -28.36
CA GLY A 94 -11.25 0.14 -28.52
C GLY A 94 -10.01 -0.48 -27.88
N SER A 95 -9.07 0.30 -27.38
CA SER A 95 -7.87 -0.21 -26.67
C SER A 95 -7.45 0.74 -25.56
N PRO A 96 -7.41 0.26 -24.30
CA PRO A 96 -7.90 -1.06 -23.83
C PRO A 96 -9.40 -1.25 -24.10
N ALA A 97 -9.91 -2.47 -23.99
CA ALA A 97 -11.30 -2.79 -24.32
C ALA A 97 -12.33 -2.02 -23.48
N PHE A 98 -11.99 -1.72 -22.23
CA PHE A 98 -12.80 -0.96 -21.28
C PHE A 98 -12.04 0.26 -20.77
N ALA A 99 -12.81 1.23 -20.29
CA ALA A 99 -12.31 2.44 -19.65
C ALA A 99 -13.15 2.77 -18.41
N VAL A 100 -12.57 3.48 -17.46
CA VAL A 100 -13.29 4.00 -16.30
C VAL A 100 -14.21 5.11 -16.75
N GLY A 101 -15.51 4.92 -16.58
CA GLY A 101 -16.52 5.92 -16.92
C GLY A 101 -16.91 6.79 -15.74
N LEU A 102 -17.17 6.18 -14.58
CA LEU A 102 -17.67 6.85 -13.38
C LEU A 102 -17.02 6.26 -12.12
N THR A 103 -16.89 7.05 -11.08
CA THR A 103 -16.58 6.60 -9.71
C THR A 103 -17.86 6.64 -8.88
N LEU A 104 -18.16 5.57 -8.15
CA LEU A 104 -19.30 5.50 -7.25
C LEU A 104 -18.98 6.25 -5.95
N ASP A 105 -19.98 6.94 -5.40
CA ASP A 105 -19.91 7.44 -4.03
C ASP A 105 -19.93 6.29 -3.01
N ASP A 106 -19.71 6.60 -1.72
CA ASP A 106 -19.69 5.58 -0.67
C ASP A 106 -21.00 4.80 -0.56
N PHE A 107 -22.13 5.46 -0.81
CA PHE A 107 -23.42 4.80 -0.81
C PHE A 107 -23.53 3.81 -1.97
N GLY A 108 -23.13 4.21 -3.18
CA GLY A 108 -23.12 3.35 -4.36
C GLY A 108 -22.17 2.17 -4.21
N ARG A 109 -20.99 2.38 -3.58
CA ARG A 109 -20.05 1.32 -3.23
C ARG A 109 -20.68 0.30 -2.27
N GLN A 110 -21.33 0.76 -1.20
CA GLN A 110 -22.00 -0.10 -0.22
C GLN A 110 -23.15 -0.89 -0.86
N LYS A 111 -23.97 -0.23 -1.67
CA LYS A 111 -25.06 -0.89 -2.40
C LYS A 111 -24.56 -1.93 -3.40
N SER A 112 -23.42 -1.70 -4.02
CA SER A 112 -22.79 -2.70 -4.90
C SER A 112 -22.31 -3.92 -4.12
N ILE A 113 -21.73 -3.73 -2.92
CA ILE A 113 -21.33 -4.82 -2.02
C ILE A 113 -22.56 -5.60 -1.56
N GLU A 114 -23.63 -4.93 -1.12
CA GLU A 114 -24.89 -5.55 -0.70
C GLU A 114 -25.48 -6.39 -1.84
N ALA A 115 -25.62 -5.78 -3.03
CA ALA A 115 -26.16 -6.45 -4.21
C ALA A 115 -25.33 -7.66 -4.64
N ALA A 116 -24.01 -7.59 -4.52
CA ALA A 116 -23.13 -8.72 -4.79
C ALA A 116 -23.31 -9.86 -3.77
N ARG A 117 -23.61 -9.56 -2.51
CA ARG A 117 -23.90 -10.55 -1.48
C ARG A 117 -25.27 -11.20 -1.64
N ASP A 118 -26.30 -10.42 -1.98
CA ASP A 118 -27.68 -10.89 -2.10
C ASP A 118 -27.87 -11.89 -3.25
N ILE A 119 -27.04 -11.83 -4.28
CA ILE A 119 -27.06 -12.82 -5.36
C ILE A 119 -26.58 -14.21 -4.91
N GLY A 120 -26.10 -14.31 -3.68
CA GLY A 120 -25.56 -15.57 -3.13
C GLY A 120 -24.25 -16.00 -3.78
N ILE A 121 -23.68 -15.14 -4.59
CA ILE A 121 -22.51 -15.45 -5.42
C ILE A 121 -21.25 -15.54 -4.58
N CYS A 122 -21.19 -14.91 -3.40
CA CYS A 122 -20.02 -15.02 -2.55
C CYS A 122 -20.19 -14.59 -1.09
N SER A 123 -20.87 -15.35 -0.26
CA SER A 123 -20.63 -15.27 1.19
C SER A 123 -19.36 -16.04 1.63
N THR A 124 -18.78 -16.84 0.73
CA THR A 124 -17.66 -17.73 1.02
C THR A 124 -16.78 -18.01 -0.21
N CYS A 125 -16.63 -17.08 -1.17
CA CYS A 125 -15.76 -17.27 -2.33
C CYS A 125 -14.29 -17.36 -1.90
N LYS A 126 -13.91 -18.46 -1.32
CA LYS A 126 -12.50 -18.82 -1.21
C LYS A 126 -12.01 -19.26 -2.59
N SER A 127 -10.84 -18.76 -2.95
CA SER A 127 -10.10 -19.04 -4.17
C SER A 127 -10.36 -20.46 -4.76
N GLY A 128 -10.97 -20.53 -5.93
CA GLY A 128 -11.09 -21.77 -6.70
C GLY A 128 -12.47 -22.15 -7.22
N GLY A 129 -13.53 -21.48 -6.81
CA GLY A 129 -14.89 -21.74 -7.31
C GLY A 129 -15.18 -21.12 -8.67
N SER A 130 -16.22 -21.64 -9.35
CA SER A 130 -16.74 -21.22 -10.66
C SER A 130 -17.29 -19.77 -10.73
N LEU A 131 -17.03 -18.96 -9.72
CA LEU A 131 -17.58 -17.62 -9.51
C LEU A 131 -16.56 -16.47 -9.72
N ARG A 132 -15.61 -16.70 -10.60
CA ARG A 132 -14.68 -15.67 -11.08
C ARG A 132 -15.28 -14.83 -12.21
N LEU A 133 -16.51 -14.41 -12.02
CA LEU A 133 -17.24 -13.67 -13.07
C LEU A 133 -17.44 -12.25 -12.61
N GLY A 134 -17.10 -11.32 -13.47
CA GLY A 134 -17.20 -9.91 -13.20
C GLY A 134 -18.60 -9.49 -12.79
N PHE A 135 -18.67 -8.57 -11.87
CA PHE A 135 -19.94 -7.99 -11.45
C PHE A 135 -20.35 -6.89 -12.42
N ARG A 136 -21.37 -7.17 -13.23
CA ARG A 136 -21.98 -6.20 -14.13
C ARG A 136 -23.31 -5.75 -13.58
N GLY A 137 -23.52 -4.43 -13.51
CA GLY A 137 -24.74 -3.87 -12.97
C GLY A 137 -25.29 -2.73 -13.82
N VAL A 138 -26.57 -2.45 -13.60
CA VAL A 138 -27.26 -1.24 -14.07
C VAL A 138 -27.43 -0.32 -12.86
N PHE A 139 -26.91 0.88 -12.98
CA PHE A 139 -26.87 1.88 -11.94
C PHE A 139 -27.74 3.05 -12.31
N PHE A 140 -28.63 3.43 -11.42
CA PHE A 140 -29.51 4.56 -11.56
C PHE A 140 -29.22 5.62 -10.50
N GLY A 141 -29.03 6.86 -10.91
CA GLY A 141 -28.64 7.93 -9.99
C GLY A 141 -28.38 9.25 -10.70
N SER A 142 -27.51 10.06 -10.12
CA SER A 142 -27.15 11.36 -10.66
C SER A 142 -25.65 11.66 -10.48
N ILE A 143 -25.09 12.43 -11.41
CA ILE A 143 -23.71 12.91 -11.28
C ILE A 143 -23.69 14.04 -10.26
N THR A 144 -22.90 13.86 -9.21
CA THR A 144 -22.71 14.84 -8.14
C THR A 144 -21.45 15.69 -8.35
N GLN A 145 -20.45 15.13 -9.03
CA GLN A 145 -19.24 15.83 -9.40
C GLN A 145 -18.89 15.51 -10.85
N GLN A 146 -18.65 16.55 -11.64
CA GLN A 146 -18.24 16.38 -13.03
C GLN A 146 -16.81 15.84 -13.13
N ALA A 147 -16.53 15.11 -14.22
CA ALA A 147 -15.16 14.69 -14.51
C ALA A 147 -14.23 15.90 -14.67
N THR A 148 -13.00 15.73 -14.24
CA THR A 148 -11.88 16.65 -14.51
C THR A 148 -10.98 16.05 -15.59
N ASP A 149 -9.85 16.66 -15.89
CA ASP A 149 -8.86 16.10 -16.82
C ASP A 149 -8.20 14.81 -16.29
N THR A 150 -8.21 14.62 -14.97
CA THR A 150 -7.50 13.52 -14.29
C THR A 150 -8.41 12.58 -13.49
N GLU A 151 -9.62 12.98 -13.16
CA GLU A 151 -10.52 12.22 -12.29
C GLU A 151 -11.87 11.98 -12.97
N PRO A 152 -12.41 10.75 -12.89
CA PRO A 152 -13.76 10.44 -13.39
C PRO A 152 -14.83 11.20 -12.63
N ALA A 153 -15.98 11.40 -13.26
CA ALA A 153 -17.15 11.96 -12.60
C ALA A 153 -17.61 11.08 -11.43
N VAL A 154 -18.05 11.70 -10.33
CA VAL A 154 -18.61 10.99 -9.18
C VAL A 154 -20.12 10.82 -9.36
N PHE A 155 -20.56 9.59 -9.19
CA PHE A 155 -21.92 9.16 -9.39
C PHE A 155 -22.58 8.76 -8.08
N SER A 156 -23.62 9.49 -7.69
CA SER A 156 -24.45 9.15 -6.54
C SER A 156 -25.57 8.21 -6.97
N VAL A 157 -25.49 7.00 -6.44
CA VAL A 157 -26.39 5.90 -6.80
C VAL A 157 -27.69 6.02 -6.00
N LYS A 158 -28.83 5.95 -6.67
CA LYS A 158 -30.14 5.80 -6.03
C LYS A 158 -30.58 4.35 -5.98
N ASN A 159 -30.28 3.59 -7.03
CA ASN A 159 -30.64 2.18 -7.13
C ASN A 159 -29.61 1.41 -7.97
N VAL A 160 -29.37 0.18 -7.58
CA VAL A 160 -28.51 -0.78 -8.31
C VAL A 160 -29.35 -2.00 -8.64
N THR A 161 -29.42 -2.32 -9.92
CA THR A 161 -29.98 -3.59 -10.38
C THR A 161 -28.82 -4.42 -10.95
N VAL A 162 -28.56 -5.54 -10.33
CA VAL A 162 -27.55 -6.46 -10.83
C VAL A 162 -28.15 -7.30 -11.93
N SER A 163 -27.47 -7.39 -13.06
CA SER A 163 -27.82 -8.29 -14.13
C SER A 163 -27.08 -9.62 -13.92
N PRO A 164 -27.77 -10.69 -13.44
CA PRO A 164 -27.16 -12.02 -13.31
C PRO A 164 -26.84 -12.63 -14.69
N LEU A 165 -27.25 -12.02 -15.76
CA LEU A 165 -27.15 -12.51 -17.15
C LEU A 165 -25.85 -12.08 -17.87
N ALA A 166 -24.94 -11.42 -17.20
CA ALA A 166 -23.64 -11.09 -17.79
C ALA A 166 -22.79 -12.31 -18.16
N LEU A 167 -23.28 -13.51 -17.87
CA LEU A 167 -22.52 -14.74 -18.04
C LEU A 167 -22.39 -15.22 -19.48
N ASN A 168 -23.31 -14.90 -20.39
CA ASN A 168 -23.26 -15.45 -21.77
C ASN A 168 -24.14 -14.73 -22.82
N SER A 169 -24.50 -13.48 -22.69
CA SER A 169 -25.27 -12.85 -23.74
C SER A 169 -24.71 -11.52 -24.19
N SER A 170 -24.35 -11.48 -25.46
CA SER A 170 -24.32 -10.29 -26.33
C SER A 170 -25.67 -9.55 -26.43
N ALA A 171 -26.63 -9.86 -25.56
CA ALA A 171 -27.88 -9.17 -25.44
C ALA A 171 -27.69 -7.92 -24.59
N SER A 172 -27.55 -6.78 -25.21
CA SER A 172 -27.88 -5.48 -24.68
C SER A 172 -29.32 -5.54 -24.14
N SER A 173 -29.51 -6.02 -22.92
CA SER A 173 -30.77 -5.80 -22.22
C SER A 173 -30.71 -4.37 -21.72
N ASN A 174 -31.50 -3.48 -22.36
CA ASN A 174 -31.72 -2.12 -21.91
C ASN A 174 -32.34 -2.14 -20.50
N GLY A 175 -31.52 -2.44 -19.45
CA GLY A 175 -31.97 -2.34 -18.08
C GLY A 175 -32.23 -0.90 -17.63
N CYS A 176 -31.88 0.05 -18.48
CA CYS A 176 -32.13 1.47 -18.24
C CYS A 176 -33.55 1.86 -18.60
N PRO A 177 -34.26 2.59 -17.72
CA PRO A 177 -35.61 3.12 -18.03
C PRO A 177 -35.64 3.93 -19.32
N VAL A 178 -36.74 3.80 -20.09
CA VAL A 178 -36.98 4.58 -21.29
C VAL A 178 -36.93 6.07 -20.91
N GLY A 179 -36.04 6.83 -21.55
CA GLY A 179 -35.85 8.26 -21.26
C GLY A 179 -34.62 8.60 -20.43
N SER A 180 -33.86 7.60 -19.95
CA SER A 180 -32.53 7.85 -19.40
C SER A 180 -31.59 8.28 -20.53
N SER A 181 -30.85 9.36 -20.30
CA SER A 181 -29.98 9.93 -21.34
C SER A 181 -28.71 9.07 -21.49
N ASN A 182 -28.36 8.82 -22.77
CA ASN A 182 -27.00 8.39 -23.09
C ASN A 182 -26.03 9.51 -22.63
N LEU A 183 -25.21 9.22 -21.66
CA LEU A 183 -24.18 10.15 -21.22
C LEU A 183 -23.00 10.10 -22.18
N ASN A 184 -22.59 11.27 -22.66
CA ASN A 184 -21.22 11.43 -23.16
C ASN A 184 -20.30 11.44 -21.95
N LEU A 185 -19.73 10.28 -21.60
CA LEU A 185 -18.80 10.14 -20.51
C LEU A 185 -17.39 10.49 -20.96
N THR A 186 -16.69 11.29 -20.16
CA THR A 186 -15.23 11.35 -20.22
C THR A 186 -14.71 10.05 -19.65
N THR A 187 -14.03 9.26 -20.47
CA THR A 187 -13.51 7.94 -20.08
C THR A 187 -12.01 7.98 -19.83
N PHE A 188 -11.56 7.22 -18.83
CA PHE A 188 -10.15 7.17 -18.42
C PHE A 188 -9.61 5.77 -18.64
N THR A 189 -8.49 5.69 -19.36
CA THR A 189 -7.79 4.42 -19.67
C THR A 189 -6.53 4.24 -18.84
N GLN A 190 -6.27 5.17 -17.92
CA GLN A 190 -5.09 5.12 -17.07
C GLN A 190 -5.23 4.00 -16.04
N SER A 191 -4.23 3.12 -16.00
CA SER A 191 -4.20 1.98 -15.06
C SER A 191 -2.76 1.60 -14.76
N GLY A 192 -2.55 0.91 -13.64
CA GLY A 192 -1.23 0.40 -13.26
C GLY A 192 -0.30 1.44 -12.62
N GLU A 193 -0.81 2.53 -12.09
CA GLU A 193 -0.01 3.57 -11.43
C GLU A 193 0.76 3.05 -10.20
N LEU A 194 0.21 2.08 -9.49
CA LEU A 194 0.85 1.45 -8.34
C LEU A 194 1.82 0.32 -8.71
N LYS A 195 1.83 -0.16 -9.96
CA LYS A 195 2.68 -1.28 -10.37
C LYS A 195 4.17 -0.98 -10.18
N VAL A 196 4.65 0.13 -10.73
CA VAL A 196 6.06 0.52 -10.64
C VAL A 196 6.45 0.87 -9.19
N PRO A 197 5.70 1.71 -8.45
CA PRO A 197 5.96 1.96 -7.05
C PRO A 197 5.99 0.70 -6.18
N SER A 198 5.06 -0.24 -6.41
CA SER A 198 5.01 -1.50 -5.65
C SER A 198 6.23 -2.37 -5.89
N ILE A 199 6.65 -2.51 -7.16
CA ILE A 199 7.88 -3.24 -7.52
C ILE A 199 9.11 -2.56 -6.91
N ALA A 200 9.20 -1.24 -7.01
CA ALA A 200 10.32 -0.48 -6.48
C ALA A 200 10.40 -0.61 -4.95
N HIS A 201 9.28 -0.39 -4.23
CA HIS A 201 9.21 -0.56 -2.79
C HIS A 201 9.61 -1.97 -2.36
N GLY A 202 8.96 -3.00 -2.90
CA GLY A 202 9.21 -4.40 -2.54
C GLY A 202 10.65 -4.82 -2.80
N SER A 203 11.20 -4.48 -3.97
CA SER A 203 12.59 -4.79 -4.33
C SER A 203 13.59 -4.12 -3.40
N LEU A 204 13.43 -2.82 -3.13
CA LEU A 204 14.31 -2.07 -2.25
C LEU A 204 14.23 -2.60 -0.80
N MET A 205 13.03 -2.98 -0.32
CA MET A 205 12.89 -3.56 1.00
C MET A 205 13.55 -4.94 1.11
N ILE A 206 13.40 -5.81 0.11
CA ILE A 206 14.05 -7.12 0.08
C ILE A 206 15.57 -6.96 0.03
N ILE A 207 16.10 -6.06 -0.78
CA ILE A 207 17.55 -5.81 -0.87
C ILE A 207 18.07 -5.20 0.44
N GLY A 208 17.43 -4.18 0.98
CA GLY A 208 17.85 -3.50 2.20
C GLY A 208 17.72 -4.40 3.42
N TRP A 209 16.49 -4.75 3.77
CA TRP A 209 16.15 -5.50 4.98
C TRP A 209 16.29 -7.01 4.85
N GLY A 210 16.10 -7.57 3.64
CA GLY A 210 16.23 -9.00 3.41
C GLY A 210 17.68 -9.46 3.20
N LEU A 211 18.51 -8.65 2.56
CA LEU A 211 19.86 -9.04 2.16
C LEU A 211 20.97 -8.29 2.91
N LEU A 212 21.06 -6.97 2.73
CA LEU A 212 22.23 -6.19 3.16
C LEU A 212 22.34 -6.10 4.69
N LEU A 213 21.28 -5.67 5.36
CA LEU A 213 21.29 -5.51 6.82
C LEU A 213 21.53 -6.84 7.55
N PRO A 214 20.87 -7.97 7.23
CA PRO A 214 21.15 -9.26 7.85
C PRO A 214 22.58 -9.77 7.57
N THR A 215 23.10 -9.58 6.34
CA THR A 215 24.49 -9.94 6.00
C THR A 215 25.49 -9.16 6.87
N GLY A 216 25.24 -7.86 7.10
CA GLY A 216 26.04 -7.05 8.01
C GLY A 216 25.97 -7.53 9.46
N VAL A 217 24.80 -7.94 9.94
CA VAL A 217 24.63 -8.51 11.29
C VAL A 217 25.37 -9.85 11.42
N ALA A 218 25.25 -10.73 10.43
CA ALA A 218 25.96 -12.02 10.39
C ALA A 218 27.49 -11.81 10.42
N SER A 219 28.01 -10.85 9.66
CA SER A 219 29.44 -10.49 9.70
C SER A 219 29.90 -10.08 11.10
N ALA A 220 29.15 -9.20 11.76
CA ALA A 220 29.47 -8.75 13.11
C ALA A 220 29.40 -9.87 14.16
N ARG A 221 28.57 -10.87 13.92
CA ARG A 221 28.41 -12.02 14.83
C ARG A 221 29.49 -13.07 14.66
N PHE A 222 29.82 -13.41 13.42
CA PHE A 222 30.59 -14.63 13.12
C PHE A 222 32.02 -14.39 12.58
N LEU A 223 32.36 -13.20 12.05
CA LEU A 223 33.68 -12.91 11.46
C LEU A 223 34.69 -12.25 12.43
N LYS A 224 34.44 -12.27 13.73
CA LYS A 224 35.34 -11.61 14.72
C LYS A 224 36.75 -12.17 14.74
N HIS A 225 36.96 -13.42 14.31
CA HIS A 225 38.27 -14.07 14.23
C HIS A 225 39.15 -13.53 13.09
N ARG A 226 38.57 -12.81 12.13
CA ARG A 226 39.30 -12.23 10.99
C ARG A 226 40.11 -11.00 11.42
N PRO A 227 41.36 -10.85 10.90
CA PRO A 227 42.25 -9.74 11.25
C PRO A 227 41.74 -8.39 10.79
N ASN A 228 42.37 -7.31 11.27
CA ASN A 228 42.16 -5.93 10.85
C ASN A 228 40.71 -5.43 11.05
N ALA A 229 40.00 -5.96 12.05
CA ALA A 229 38.59 -5.64 12.33
C ALA A 229 37.69 -5.74 11.08
N MET A 230 37.95 -6.71 10.20
CA MET A 230 37.21 -6.92 8.93
C MET A 230 35.70 -7.02 9.19
N TRP A 231 35.31 -7.77 10.23
CA TRP A 231 33.92 -7.91 10.66
C TRP A 231 33.22 -6.56 10.87
N PHE A 232 33.92 -5.59 11.46
CA PHE A 232 33.37 -4.26 11.73
C PHE A 232 33.26 -3.41 10.47
N LYS A 233 34.26 -3.50 9.58
CA LYS A 233 34.24 -2.79 8.30
C LYS A 233 33.06 -3.27 7.44
N ILE A 234 32.89 -4.59 7.32
CA ILE A 234 31.78 -5.19 6.56
C ILE A 234 30.44 -4.83 7.21
N HIS A 235 30.32 -5.01 8.54
CA HIS A 235 29.10 -4.64 9.26
C HIS A 235 28.72 -3.19 8.97
N ARG A 236 29.62 -2.24 9.18
CA ARG A 236 29.34 -0.82 8.99
C ARG A 236 28.96 -0.50 7.55
N MET A 237 29.68 -1.05 6.58
CA MET A 237 29.39 -0.84 5.16
C MET A 237 28.00 -1.38 4.78
N MET A 238 27.68 -2.61 5.17
CA MET A 238 26.40 -3.24 4.89
C MET A 238 25.24 -2.54 5.60
N GLN A 239 25.45 -2.05 6.83
CA GLN A 239 24.42 -1.30 7.56
C GLN A 239 24.13 0.05 6.90
N ILE A 240 25.15 0.81 6.49
CA ILE A 240 24.98 2.09 5.84
C ILE A 240 24.25 1.88 4.48
N LEU A 241 24.79 0.99 3.64
CA LEU A 241 24.20 0.74 2.31
C LEU A 241 22.78 0.20 2.42
N GLY A 242 22.57 -0.78 3.31
CA GLY A 242 21.24 -1.39 3.51
C GLY A 242 20.22 -0.38 4.03
N LEU A 243 20.62 0.51 4.94
CA LEU A 243 19.71 1.53 5.46
C LEU A 243 19.39 2.60 4.39
N VAL A 244 20.36 3.02 3.58
CA VAL A 244 20.12 3.94 2.46
C VAL A 244 19.11 3.35 1.47
N VAL A 245 19.30 2.08 1.08
CA VAL A 245 18.37 1.37 0.18
C VAL A 245 16.97 1.27 0.81
N ALA A 246 16.90 0.94 2.11
CA ALA A 246 15.63 0.85 2.82
C ALA A 246 14.92 2.21 2.93
N ILE A 247 15.65 3.31 3.15
CA ILE A 247 15.09 4.67 3.18
C ILE A 247 14.50 5.03 1.81
N CYS A 248 15.18 4.70 0.71
CA CYS A 248 14.64 4.91 -0.63
C CYS A 248 13.32 4.15 -0.83
N GLY A 249 13.28 2.86 -0.45
CA GLY A 249 12.06 2.06 -0.54
C GLY A 249 10.93 2.58 0.36
N TRP A 250 11.27 3.03 1.55
CA TRP A 250 10.31 3.65 2.47
C TRP A 250 9.77 4.98 1.94
N GLY A 251 10.64 5.81 1.33
CA GLY A 251 10.24 7.05 0.66
C GLY A 251 9.22 6.81 -0.46
N VAL A 252 9.41 5.76 -1.27
CA VAL A 252 8.42 5.33 -2.27
C VAL A 252 7.08 4.98 -1.61
N ALA A 253 7.12 4.24 -0.47
CA ALA A 253 5.90 3.87 0.23
C ALA A 253 5.14 5.09 0.75
N LEU A 254 5.82 6.02 1.41
CA LEU A 254 5.21 7.24 1.94
C LEU A 254 4.64 8.16 0.86
N ALA A 255 5.26 8.18 -0.33
CA ALA A 255 4.84 9.05 -1.42
C ALA A 255 3.69 8.48 -2.26
N LYS A 256 3.48 7.16 -2.25
CA LYS A 256 2.59 6.50 -3.21
C LYS A 256 1.49 5.64 -2.60
N PHE A 257 1.59 5.26 -1.32
CA PHE A 257 0.60 4.38 -0.68
C PHE A 257 -0.10 5.07 0.50
N THR A 258 -1.41 4.88 0.58
CA THR A 258 -2.28 5.39 1.66
C THR A 258 -2.53 4.33 2.74
N ALA A 259 -1.59 3.39 2.91
CA ALA A 259 -1.75 2.22 3.78
C ALA A 259 -2.12 2.57 5.23
N LEU A 260 -1.66 3.71 5.76
CA LEU A 260 -1.93 4.14 7.12
C LEU A 260 -3.28 4.87 7.30
N GLU A 261 -4.02 5.11 6.22
CA GLU A 261 -5.30 5.82 6.25
C GLU A 261 -6.50 4.90 6.54
N SER A 262 -6.31 3.57 6.44
CA SER A 262 -7.38 2.58 6.57
C SER A 262 -7.12 1.61 7.74
N PRO A 263 -7.35 2.01 9.00
CA PRO A 263 -7.17 1.14 10.17
C PRO A 263 -7.97 -0.16 10.08
N GLY A 264 -7.35 -1.26 10.52
CA GLY A 264 -7.98 -2.59 10.51
C GLY A 264 -7.80 -3.38 9.21
N THR A 265 -7.13 -2.82 8.20
CA THR A 265 -6.81 -3.52 6.95
C THR A 265 -5.43 -4.17 6.99
N ASP A 266 -5.21 -5.13 6.09
CA ASP A 266 -3.89 -5.77 5.93
C ASP A 266 -2.82 -4.75 5.51
N SER A 267 -3.17 -3.79 4.64
CA SER A 267 -2.29 -2.69 4.25
C SER A 267 -1.88 -1.84 5.44
N PHE A 268 -2.82 -1.50 6.33
CA PHE A 268 -2.54 -0.76 7.56
C PHE A 268 -1.59 -1.54 8.48
N ASN A 269 -1.86 -2.83 8.69
CA ASN A 269 -1.01 -3.69 9.52
C ASN A 269 0.41 -3.76 8.96
N HIS A 270 0.58 -3.97 7.66
CA HIS A 270 1.88 -3.93 6.98
C HIS A 270 2.55 -2.55 7.14
N GLY A 271 1.81 -1.47 6.97
CA GLY A 271 2.29 -0.10 7.14
C GLY A 271 2.83 0.16 8.55
N VAL A 272 2.07 -0.23 9.58
CA VAL A 272 2.47 -0.07 10.99
C VAL A 272 3.71 -0.90 11.33
N MET A 273 3.76 -2.15 10.88
CA MET A 273 4.95 -3.00 11.03
C MET A 273 6.16 -2.37 10.33
N GLY A 274 5.99 -1.91 9.09
CA GLY A 274 7.04 -1.26 8.31
C GLY A 274 7.55 0.04 8.96
N MET A 275 6.66 0.89 9.45
CA MET A 275 7.02 2.10 10.21
C MET A 275 7.84 1.75 11.45
N THR A 276 7.42 0.74 12.21
CA THR A 276 8.14 0.27 13.41
C THR A 276 9.55 -0.21 13.05
N VAL A 277 9.68 -1.00 11.98
CA VAL A 277 10.98 -1.47 11.47
C VAL A 277 11.88 -0.30 11.09
N MET A 278 11.35 0.70 10.36
CA MET A 278 12.13 1.87 9.95
C MET A 278 12.59 2.71 11.14
N VAL A 279 11.72 2.93 12.13
CA VAL A 279 12.09 3.65 13.36
C VAL A 279 13.23 2.92 14.11
N LEU A 280 13.09 1.61 14.32
CA LEU A 280 14.14 0.80 14.94
C LEU A 280 15.46 0.84 14.15
N GLY A 281 15.37 0.77 12.81
CA GLY A 281 16.51 0.87 11.91
C GLY A 281 17.25 2.20 11.99
N LEU A 282 16.50 3.31 11.98
CA LEU A 282 17.06 4.66 12.08
C LEU A 282 17.68 4.95 13.47
N LEU A 283 17.16 4.32 14.52
CA LEU A 283 17.75 4.42 15.85
C LEU A 283 19.10 3.71 15.96
N GLN A 284 19.44 2.73 15.10
CA GLN A 284 20.70 2.01 15.16
C GLN A 284 21.94 2.91 14.93
N PRO A 285 22.02 3.73 13.86
CA PRO A 285 23.15 4.65 13.69
C PRO A 285 23.20 5.72 14.77
N LEU A 286 22.06 6.22 15.26
CA LEU A 286 22.03 7.15 16.39
C LEU A 286 22.64 6.50 17.64
N ASN A 287 22.22 5.29 17.96
CA ASN A 287 22.78 4.53 19.09
C ASN A 287 24.27 4.24 18.86
N ALA A 288 24.71 3.93 17.64
CA ALA A 288 26.12 3.72 17.32
C ALA A 288 26.98 4.98 17.50
N PHE A 289 26.42 6.17 17.26
CA PHE A 289 27.11 7.44 17.48
C PHE A 289 27.43 7.68 18.95
N PHE A 290 26.54 7.28 19.87
CA PHE A 290 26.74 7.40 21.32
C PHE A 290 27.47 6.21 21.93
N ARG A 291 28.23 5.44 21.13
CA ARG A 291 28.97 4.27 21.60
C ARG A 291 30.01 4.63 22.63
N PRO A 292 29.92 4.12 23.88
CA PRO A 292 30.95 4.33 24.90
C PRO A 292 32.29 3.66 24.50
N HIS A 293 33.42 4.20 24.95
CA HIS A 293 34.71 3.63 24.69
C HIS A 293 34.79 2.16 25.19
N PRO A 294 35.56 1.28 24.52
CA PRO A 294 35.84 -0.05 25.03
C PRO A 294 36.63 0.07 26.34
N ALA A 295 36.53 -0.94 27.20
CA ALA A 295 37.43 -1.08 28.33
C ALA A 295 38.86 -1.34 27.84
N ASP A 296 39.84 -0.89 28.57
CA ASP A 296 41.25 -1.22 28.32
C ASP A 296 41.52 -2.71 28.61
N GLU A 297 42.65 -3.26 28.08
CA GLU A 297 42.99 -4.66 28.28
C GLU A 297 43.15 -4.95 29.76
N GLY A 298 42.33 -5.88 30.28
CA GLY A 298 42.36 -6.32 31.69
C GLY A 298 41.35 -5.59 32.60
N GLU A 299 40.63 -4.56 32.12
CA GLU A 299 39.60 -3.89 32.88
C GLU A 299 38.21 -4.49 32.68
N GLU A 300 37.38 -4.43 33.74
CA GLU A 300 35.98 -4.82 33.63
C GLU A 300 35.20 -3.82 32.73
N LYS A 301 34.28 -4.37 31.95
CA LYS A 301 33.47 -3.53 31.08
C LYS A 301 32.59 -2.55 31.88
N PRO A 302 32.69 -1.24 31.61
CA PRO A 302 31.82 -0.26 32.26
C PRO A 302 30.35 -0.58 32.03
N MET A 303 29.50 -0.42 33.03
CA MET A 303 28.05 -0.69 32.95
C MET A 303 27.40 0.04 31.76
N LYS A 304 27.81 1.29 31.51
CA LYS A 304 27.31 2.07 30.34
C LYS A 304 27.58 1.35 29.00
N ARG A 305 28.76 0.72 28.89
CA ARG A 305 29.12 -0.03 27.69
C ARG A 305 28.34 -1.32 27.56
N LEU A 306 28.10 -2.02 28.66
CA LEU A 306 27.29 -3.24 28.67
C LEU A 306 25.83 -2.95 28.26
N LEU A 307 25.21 -1.93 28.86
CA LEU A 307 23.84 -1.49 28.52
C LEU A 307 23.76 -1.08 27.06
N TRP A 308 24.73 -0.33 26.56
CA TRP A 308 24.77 0.06 25.16
C TRP A 308 24.82 -1.16 24.23
N GLU A 309 25.68 -2.15 24.53
CA GLU A 309 25.79 -3.37 23.74
C GLU A 309 24.48 -4.18 23.73
N ILE A 310 23.81 -4.28 24.89
CA ILE A 310 22.53 -4.98 24.99
C ILE A 310 21.47 -4.27 24.17
N LEU A 311 21.32 -2.96 24.34
CA LEU A 311 20.31 -2.17 23.62
C LEU A 311 20.54 -2.22 22.11
N HIS A 312 21.78 -2.00 21.63
CA HIS A 312 22.12 -2.05 20.22
C HIS A 312 21.83 -3.41 19.60
N LYS A 313 22.24 -4.50 20.27
CA LYS A 313 22.03 -5.85 19.76
C LYS A 313 20.56 -6.26 19.81
N ALA A 314 19.88 -6.02 20.94
CA ALA A 314 18.48 -6.42 21.11
C ALA A 314 17.57 -5.68 20.12
N SER A 315 17.67 -4.35 20.03
CA SER A 315 16.86 -3.57 19.11
C SER A 315 17.19 -3.88 17.63
N GLY A 316 18.48 -4.16 17.32
CA GLY A 316 18.90 -4.58 16.00
C GLY A 316 18.33 -5.93 15.58
N TYR A 317 18.35 -6.93 16.46
CA TYR A 317 17.73 -8.24 16.18
C TYR A 317 16.22 -8.14 16.07
N ILE A 318 15.55 -7.39 16.97
CA ILE A 318 14.11 -7.15 16.87
C ILE A 318 13.76 -6.52 15.52
N ALA A 319 14.52 -5.51 15.07
CA ALA A 319 14.30 -4.87 13.78
C ALA A 319 14.43 -5.87 12.61
N ILE A 320 15.46 -6.73 12.60
CA ILE A 320 15.67 -7.74 11.55
C ILE A 320 14.53 -8.78 11.53
N PHE A 321 14.13 -9.31 12.69
CA PHE A 321 13.03 -10.29 12.73
C PHE A 321 11.69 -9.69 12.33
N LEU A 322 11.41 -8.48 12.81
CA LEU A 322 10.18 -7.78 12.44
C LEU A 322 10.18 -7.42 10.94
N ALA A 323 11.32 -7.02 10.38
CA ALA A 323 11.46 -6.77 8.95
C ALA A 323 11.21 -8.04 8.13
N ALA A 324 11.75 -9.18 8.55
CA ALA A 324 11.52 -10.47 7.91
C ALA A 324 10.02 -10.83 7.89
N ALA A 325 9.33 -10.64 9.01
CA ALA A 325 7.89 -10.84 9.10
C ALA A 325 7.11 -9.85 8.21
N THR A 326 7.52 -8.57 8.19
CA THR A 326 6.90 -7.53 7.37
C THR A 326 7.05 -7.83 5.87
N ILE A 327 8.24 -8.27 5.42
CA ILE A 327 8.46 -8.67 4.03
C ILE A 327 7.61 -9.90 3.68
N ALA A 328 7.59 -10.92 4.54
CA ALA A 328 6.76 -12.11 4.33
C ALA A 328 5.28 -11.73 4.21
N TYR A 329 4.78 -10.89 5.12
CA TYR A 329 3.40 -10.40 5.09
C TYR A 329 3.09 -9.60 3.82
N GLY A 330 3.99 -8.70 3.41
CA GLY A 330 3.85 -7.94 2.17
C GLY A 330 3.80 -8.83 0.93
N THR A 331 4.64 -9.85 0.85
CA THR A 331 4.73 -10.74 -0.34
C THR A 331 3.63 -11.80 -0.40
N THR A 332 3.01 -12.16 0.72
CA THR A 332 1.97 -13.20 0.77
C THR A 332 0.57 -12.62 0.85
N VAL A 333 0.33 -11.67 1.76
CA VAL A 333 -1.00 -11.13 2.04
C VAL A 333 -1.31 -9.94 1.14
N ILE A 334 -0.41 -8.95 1.10
CA ILE A 334 -0.68 -7.70 0.36
C ILE A 334 -0.64 -7.91 -1.15
N PHE A 335 0.32 -8.68 -1.66
CA PHE A 335 0.47 -8.95 -3.10
C PHE A 335 -0.15 -10.27 -3.54
N GLY A 336 -1.04 -10.88 -2.73
CA GLY A 336 -1.80 -12.05 -3.12
C GLY A 336 -0.94 -13.20 -3.67
N HIS A 337 0.11 -13.60 -2.92
CA HIS A 337 1.03 -14.67 -3.33
C HIS A 337 1.83 -14.35 -4.62
N ASN A 338 2.37 -13.14 -4.75
CA ASN A 338 3.26 -12.81 -5.87
C ASN A 338 4.50 -13.72 -5.85
N THR A 339 4.53 -14.69 -6.75
CA THR A 339 5.58 -15.71 -6.82
C THR A 339 6.98 -15.11 -7.01
N GLU A 340 7.10 -14.02 -7.79
CA GLU A 340 8.40 -13.38 -8.06
C GLU A 340 9.01 -12.78 -6.79
N PHE A 341 8.21 -12.05 -5.99
CA PHE A 341 8.67 -11.51 -4.71
C PHE A 341 8.90 -12.58 -3.67
N GLN A 342 8.08 -13.63 -3.63
CA GLN A 342 8.30 -14.76 -2.73
C GLN A 342 9.61 -15.49 -3.06
N VAL A 343 9.88 -15.75 -4.33
CA VAL A 343 11.15 -16.36 -4.77
C VAL A 343 12.33 -15.46 -4.41
N ALA A 344 12.25 -14.14 -4.70
CA ALA A 344 13.29 -13.20 -4.34
C ALA A 344 13.54 -13.18 -2.82
N TRP A 345 12.50 -13.20 -2.01
CA TRP A 345 12.60 -13.29 -0.56
C TRP A 345 13.25 -14.59 -0.08
N VAL A 346 12.83 -15.73 -0.61
CA VAL A 346 13.43 -17.03 -0.28
C VAL A 346 14.91 -17.07 -0.67
N VAL A 347 15.26 -16.56 -1.85
CA VAL A 347 16.67 -16.47 -2.30
C VAL A 347 17.52 -15.64 -1.32
N THR A 348 17.01 -14.51 -0.83
CA THR A 348 17.75 -13.70 0.15
C THR A 348 17.90 -14.40 1.49
N LEU A 349 16.88 -15.13 1.95
CA LEU A 349 16.98 -15.96 3.16
C LEU A 349 18.02 -17.07 3.01
N VAL A 350 18.01 -17.79 1.90
CA VAL A 350 19.00 -18.83 1.59
C VAL A 350 20.40 -18.23 1.58
N TRP A 351 20.58 -17.06 0.97
CA TRP A 351 21.86 -16.34 0.99
C TRP A 351 22.32 -16.03 2.41
N VAL A 352 21.49 -15.41 3.25
CA VAL A 352 21.85 -15.01 4.61
C VAL A 352 22.21 -16.22 5.47
N VAL A 353 21.44 -17.31 5.35
CA VAL A 353 21.72 -18.58 6.06
C VAL A 353 23.05 -19.17 5.58
N SER A 354 23.24 -19.30 4.27
CA SER A 354 24.45 -19.86 3.68
C SER A 354 25.69 -19.04 4.04
N PHE A 355 25.60 -17.72 3.99
CA PHE A 355 26.66 -16.82 4.40
C PHE A 355 26.98 -16.97 5.90
N SER A 356 25.97 -17.09 6.75
CA SER A 356 26.15 -17.31 8.19
C SER A 356 26.85 -18.64 8.46
N LEU A 357 26.44 -19.72 7.81
CA LEU A 357 27.04 -21.05 7.91
C LEU A 357 28.51 -21.04 7.43
N TYR A 358 28.77 -20.37 6.30
CA TYR A 358 30.14 -20.17 5.82
C TYR A 358 31.03 -19.45 6.87
N CYS A 359 30.53 -18.35 7.46
CA CYS A 359 31.27 -17.61 8.46
C CYS A 359 31.55 -18.44 9.75
N ILE A 360 30.58 -19.29 10.14
CA ILE A 360 30.76 -20.23 11.28
C ILE A 360 31.83 -21.27 10.95
N TYR A 361 31.76 -21.89 9.77
CA TYR A 361 32.73 -22.86 9.31
C TYR A 361 34.13 -22.25 9.21
N ASP A 362 34.27 -21.07 8.66
CA ASP A 362 35.51 -20.32 8.56
C ASP A 362 36.15 -20.07 9.96
N GLY A 363 35.33 -19.70 10.94
CA GLY A 363 35.74 -19.55 12.33
C GLY A 363 36.22 -20.87 12.96
N TYR A 364 35.53 -21.97 12.69
CA TYR A 364 35.91 -23.29 13.14
C TYR A 364 37.29 -23.72 12.60
N VAL A 365 37.52 -23.57 11.29
CA VAL A 365 38.79 -23.88 10.63
C VAL A 365 39.91 -23.02 11.17
N HIS A 366 39.69 -21.73 11.38
CA HIS A 366 40.66 -20.82 11.95
C HIS A 366 41.08 -21.23 13.37
N ASN A 367 40.13 -21.55 14.22
CA ASN A 367 40.40 -21.99 15.61
C ASN A 367 41.15 -23.34 15.63
N LYS A 368 40.80 -24.30 14.78
CA LYS A 368 41.48 -25.59 14.66
C LYS A 368 42.95 -25.41 14.25
N LYS A 369 43.21 -24.52 13.27
CA LYS A 369 44.57 -24.22 12.81
C LYS A 369 45.41 -23.60 13.94
N ASN A 370 44.88 -22.65 14.68
CA ASN A 370 45.55 -22.00 15.78
C ASN A 370 45.87 -23.01 16.90
N SER A 371 44.95 -23.90 17.26
CA SER A 371 45.17 -24.96 18.25
C SER A 371 46.28 -25.93 17.84
N SER A 372 46.38 -26.30 16.56
CA SER A 372 47.46 -27.19 16.07
C SER A 372 48.82 -26.52 16.09
N ILE A 373 48.88 -25.22 15.82
CA ILE A 373 50.12 -24.43 15.89
C ILE A 373 50.60 -24.37 17.35
N THR A 374 49.71 -24.01 18.29
CA THR A 374 50.05 -23.94 19.73
C THR A 374 50.56 -25.29 20.24
N ALA A 375 49.93 -26.39 19.88
CA ALA A 375 50.34 -27.74 20.26
C ALA A 375 51.74 -28.15 19.70
N SER A 376 52.16 -27.55 18.57
CA SER A 376 53.49 -27.79 18.00
C SER A 376 54.61 -27.01 18.67
N TYR A 377 54.31 -25.88 19.34
CA TYR A 377 55.28 -25.08 20.09
C TYR A 377 55.45 -25.56 21.54
N THR A 378 54.57 -26.39 22.06
CA THR A 378 54.60 -26.95 23.42
C THR A 378 55.26 -28.34 23.50
N LYS A 379 55.67 -28.91 22.37
CA LYS A 379 56.53 -30.08 22.25
C LYS A 379 57.99 -29.69 21.97
#